data_60503b6e139129935eefa0e00f1c8be5
#
_entry.id   60503b6e139129935eefa0e00f1c8be5
#
_cell.length_a   1.000
_cell.length_b   1.000
_cell.length_c   1.000
_cell.angle_alpha   90.00
_cell.angle_beta   90.00
_cell.angle_gamma   90.00
#
_symmetry.space_group_name_H-M   'P 1'
#
loop_
_entity.id
_entity.type
_entity.pdbx_description
1 polymer ?
#
loop_
_entity_poly.entity_id
_entity_poly.type
_entity_poly.pdbx_seq_one_letter_code
_entity_poly.pdbx_strand_id
1 'polypeptide(L)'
;MTSSDQDIRAHVRDRYAAAALTVVAGSGASCCGSSEATQTNCCGPSDAQSAISDIDEGDIFGAALYTPGDTDGLPEEAVLASLGCGNPLPVADLREGERVLELGSGGGIDVLLSARRVGPTGFAYGLDMTDEMLSLARANAAKAGANNVEFVKGQIEGHPPARFVD
;
A
#
# COMPACT_ATOMS: atom_id res chain seq x y z
N MET A 1 15.44 21.17 -4.36
CA MET A 1 15.42 19.97 -3.48
C MET A 1 16.70 19.96 -2.70
N THR A 2 16.63 19.96 -1.38
CA THR A 2 17.80 19.92 -0.50
C THR A 2 18.35 18.50 -0.40
N SER A 3 19.65 18.35 -0.06
CA SER A 3 20.28 17.04 0.19
C SER A 3 19.49 16.22 1.22
N SER A 4 18.95 16.89 2.24
CA SER A 4 18.12 16.27 3.28
C SER A 4 16.84 15.62 2.75
N ASP A 5 16.18 16.23 1.74
CA ASP A 5 14.95 15.68 1.18
C ASP A 5 15.22 14.39 0.37
N GLN A 6 16.38 14.32 -0.28
CA GLN A 6 16.79 13.11 -1.01
C GLN A 6 17.14 11.97 -0.05
N ASP A 7 17.78 12.28 1.08
CA ASP A 7 18.12 11.29 2.10
C ASP A 7 16.85 10.68 2.76
N ILE A 8 15.85 11.50 3.05
CA ILE A 8 14.57 11.05 3.62
C ILE A 8 13.85 10.14 2.64
N ARG A 9 13.77 10.52 1.36
CA ARG A 9 13.12 9.69 0.33
C ARG A 9 13.81 8.36 0.12
N ALA A 10 15.14 8.35 0.09
CA ALA A 10 15.92 7.12 -0.01
C ALA A 10 15.60 6.19 1.17
N HIS A 11 15.60 6.72 2.39
CA HIS A 11 15.29 5.94 3.58
C HIS A 11 13.85 5.38 3.57
N VAL A 12 12.87 6.20 3.18
CA VAL A 12 11.47 5.76 3.05
C VAL A 12 11.35 4.65 2.00
N ARG A 13 11.94 4.84 0.81
CA ARG A 13 11.93 3.83 -0.25
C ARG A 13 12.53 2.50 0.21
N ASP A 14 13.69 2.53 0.86
CA ASP A 14 14.38 1.33 1.32
C ASP A 14 13.55 0.57 2.38
N ARG A 15 12.81 1.30 3.23
CA ARG A 15 11.91 0.70 4.21
C ARG A 15 10.70 0.02 3.55
N TYR A 16 10.08 0.64 2.55
CA TYR A 16 8.98 0.04 1.79
C TYR A 16 9.45 -1.15 0.94
N ALA A 17 10.64 -1.07 0.35
CA ALA A 17 11.25 -2.20 -0.37
C ALA A 17 11.44 -3.41 0.55
N ALA A 18 11.96 -3.21 1.76
CA ALA A 18 12.12 -4.27 2.74
C ALA A 18 10.77 -4.91 3.13
N ALA A 19 9.72 -4.09 3.31
CA ALA A 19 8.38 -4.59 3.61
C ALA A 19 7.82 -5.47 2.48
N ALA A 20 7.97 -5.04 1.21
CA ALA A 20 7.54 -5.84 0.05
C ALA A 20 8.25 -7.19 0.00
N LEU A 21 9.56 -7.21 0.21
CA LEU A 21 10.35 -8.45 0.21
C LEU A 21 9.94 -9.40 1.35
N THR A 22 9.59 -8.86 2.51
CA THR A 22 9.09 -9.66 3.65
C THR A 22 7.79 -10.37 3.31
N VAL A 23 6.85 -9.69 2.65
CA VAL A 23 5.59 -10.28 2.19
C VAL A 23 5.84 -11.39 1.17
N VAL A 24 6.71 -11.15 0.19
CA VAL A 24 7.07 -12.15 -0.84
C VAL A 24 7.73 -13.38 -0.24
N ALA A 25 8.55 -13.22 0.82
CA ALA A 25 9.19 -14.34 1.52
C ALA A 25 8.22 -15.18 2.38
N GLY A 26 6.93 -14.82 2.46
CA GLY A 26 5.91 -15.54 3.23
C GLY A 26 6.05 -15.36 4.75
N SER A 27 6.94 -14.50 5.20
CA SER A 27 6.95 -14.02 6.58
C SER A 27 5.98 -12.85 6.63
N GLY A 28 4.76 -13.09 7.11
CA GLY A 28 3.79 -12.02 7.32
C GLY A 28 4.50 -10.84 8.01
N ALA A 29 4.24 -9.64 7.54
CA ALA A 29 4.84 -8.43 8.09
C ALA A 29 4.29 -8.17 9.51
N SER A 30 4.64 -9.06 10.46
CA SER A 30 4.57 -8.78 11.87
C SER A 30 5.79 -7.93 12.21
N CYS A 31 5.59 -6.67 12.47
CA CYS A 31 6.64 -5.79 13.01
C CYS A 31 7.11 -6.24 14.42
N CYS A 32 6.50 -7.28 14.97
CA CYS A 32 6.84 -7.90 16.25
C CYS A 32 7.18 -9.38 16.01
N GLY A 33 8.39 -9.66 15.53
CA GLY A 33 8.94 -11.02 15.53
C GLY A 33 9.18 -11.50 16.96
N SER A 34 8.40 -12.48 17.41
CA SER A 34 8.67 -13.24 18.62
C SER A 34 9.89 -14.16 18.39
N SER A 35 11.05 -13.71 18.82
CA SER A 35 12.15 -14.58 19.24
C SER A 35 12.85 -13.94 20.43
N GLU A 36 13.03 -14.75 21.46
CA GLU A 36 13.58 -14.40 22.77
C GLU A 36 14.84 -13.55 22.69
N ALA A 37 14.87 -12.61 23.63
CA ALA A 37 15.97 -11.81 24.12
C ALA A 37 16.06 -10.35 23.61
N THR A 38 15.94 -9.48 24.62
CA THR A 38 16.22 -8.03 24.66
C THR A 38 15.16 -7.11 24.06
N GLN A 39 14.36 -6.58 24.98
CA GLN A 39 13.51 -5.40 24.81
C GLN A 39 14.38 -4.22 24.36
N THR A 40 14.33 -3.90 23.09
CA THR A 40 14.68 -2.57 22.59
C THR A 40 13.48 -2.05 21.82
N ASN A 41 12.84 -1.02 22.38
CA ASN A 41 11.71 -0.29 21.81
C ASN A 41 12.03 0.14 20.37
N CYS A 42 11.35 -0.45 19.38
CA CYS A 42 11.46 -0.07 17.98
C CYS A 42 10.58 1.13 17.58
N CYS A 43 9.90 1.78 18.51
CA CYS A 43 9.07 2.97 18.26
C CYS A 43 9.44 4.06 19.25
N GLY A 44 10.01 5.17 18.75
CA GLY A 44 10.27 6.51 19.25
C GLY A 44 10.14 6.87 20.74
N PRO A 45 10.48 8.11 21.11
CA PRO A 45 10.61 8.51 22.51
C PRO A 45 9.29 8.44 23.29
N SER A 46 9.40 7.91 24.49
CA SER A 46 8.38 7.46 25.42
C SER A 46 7.66 8.59 26.20
N ASP A 47 7.19 9.66 25.57
CA ASP A 47 6.49 10.74 26.25
C ASP A 47 5.07 11.09 25.76
N ALA A 48 4.45 10.23 24.92
CA ALA A 48 3.06 10.41 24.47
C ALA A 48 2.11 9.28 24.92
N GLN A 49 2.44 8.57 25.98
CA GLN A 49 1.74 7.35 26.44
C GLN A 49 0.72 7.64 27.53
N SER A 50 -0.20 8.59 27.33
CA SER A 50 -1.18 8.84 28.40
C SER A 50 -2.63 9.09 28.00
N ALA A 51 -3.04 8.79 26.78
CA ALA A 51 -4.43 9.06 26.38
C ALA A 51 -5.10 8.04 25.42
N ILE A 52 -4.44 6.94 25.02
CA ILE A 52 -5.06 5.95 24.11
C ILE A 52 -4.76 4.54 24.63
N SER A 53 -5.38 4.16 25.72
CA SER A 53 -5.12 2.87 26.39
C SER A 53 -6.04 1.72 25.94
N ASP A 54 -6.94 1.90 25.00
CA ASP A 54 -7.93 0.88 24.63
C ASP A 54 -8.13 0.66 23.11
N ILE A 55 -7.20 1.14 22.26
CA ILE A 55 -7.24 0.85 20.84
C ILE A 55 -6.02 -0.03 20.52
N ASP A 56 -6.27 -1.27 20.14
CA ASP A 56 -5.22 -2.16 19.64
C ASP A 56 -4.58 -1.51 18.40
N GLU A 57 -3.30 -1.11 18.50
CA GLU A 57 -2.58 -0.42 17.42
C GLU A 57 -2.55 -1.23 16.10
N GLY A 58 -2.83 -2.53 16.18
CA GLY A 58 -2.98 -3.40 15.01
C GLY A 58 -4.25 -3.14 14.20
N ASP A 59 -5.29 -2.55 14.81
CA ASP A 59 -6.60 -2.39 14.17
C ASP A 59 -6.79 -1.06 13.42
N ILE A 60 -5.82 -0.14 13.46
CA ILE A 60 -5.96 1.20 12.90
C ILE A 60 -5.24 1.37 11.56
N PHE A 61 -4.31 0.48 11.22
CA PHE A 61 -3.44 0.62 10.04
C PHE A 61 -3.43 -0.64 9.19
N GLY A 62 -3.16 -0.46 7.91
CA GLY A 62 -2.93 -1.56 6.98
C GLY A 62 -4.18 -2.38 6.67
N ALA A 63 -4.04 -3.70 6.76
CA ALA A 63 -5.09 -4.66 6.40
C ALA A 63 -6.38 -4.51 7.22
N ALA A 64 -6.29 -4.05 8.46
CA ALA A 64 -7.44 -3.84 9.35
C ALA A 64 -8.41 -2.74 8.90
N LEU A 65 -7.98 -1.90 7.95
CA LEU A 65 -8.81 -0.83 7.38
C LEU A 65 -9.85 -1.34 6.37
N TYR A 66 -9.73 -2.59 5.94
CA TYR A 66 -10.61 -3.20 4.94
C TYR A 66 -11.53 -4.23 5.59
N THR A 67 -12.79 -4.21 5.20
CA THR A 67 -13.72 -5.25 5.64
C THR A 67 -13.41 -6.58 4.94
N PRO A 68 -13.79 -7.73 5.54
CA PRO A 68 -13.66 -9.02 4.86
C PRO A 68 -14.31 -9.05 3.47
N GLY A 69 -15.41 -8.30 3.28
CA GLY A 69 -16.07 -8.18 1.98
C GLY A 69 -15.26 -7.37 0.96
N ASP A 70 -14.46 -6.40 1.38
CA ASP A 70 -13.59 -5.65 0.48
C ASP A 70 -12.42 -6.50 -0.02
N THR A 71 -11.86 -7.33 0.85
CA THR A 71 -10.70 -8.16 0.55
C THR A 71 -11.04 -9.51 -0.11
N ASP A 72 -12.33 -9.88 -0.17
CA ASP A 72 -12.76 -11.13 -0.76
C ASP A 72 -12.28 -11.28 -2.22
N GLY A 73 -11.61 -12.40 -2.49
CA GLY A 73 -11.01 -12.69 -3.80
C GLY A 73 -9.82 -11.82 -4.19
N LEU A 74 -9.21 -11.07 -3.25
CA LEU A 74 -7.90 -10.47 -3.43
C LEU A 74 -6.80 -11.44 -3.00
N PRO A 75 -5.61 -11.37 -3.62
CA PRO A 75 -4.44 -12.08 -3.13
C PRO A 75 -4.09 -11.65 -1.70
N GLU A 76 -3.76 -12.61 -0.85
CA GLU A 76 -3.37 -12.37 0.54
C GLU A 76 -2.18 -11.41 0.62
N GLU A 77 -1.23 -11.52 -0.30
CA GLU A 77 -0.04 -10.66 -0.35
C GLU A 77 -0.38 -9.19 -0.64
N ALA A 78 -1.48 -8.91 -1.36
CA ALA A 78 -1.95 -7.55 -1.56
C ALA A 78 -2.46 -6.95 -0.24
N VAL A 79 -3.17 -7.75 0.54
CA VAL A 79 -3.70 -7.35 1.85
C VAL A 79 -2.57 -7.18 2.87
N LEU A 80 -1.63 -8.12 2.94
CA LEU A 80 -0.47 -8.07 3.85
C LEU A 80 0.50 -6.93 3.53
N ALA A 81 0.60 -6.51 2.27
CA ALA A 81 1.43 -5.38 1.85
C ALA A 81 0.73 -4.02 2.05
N SER A 82 -0.48 -3.99 2.60
CA SER A 82 -1.17 -2.75 2.94
C SER A 82 -0.49 -2.13 4.17
N LEU A 83 0.22 -1.05 3.95
CA LEU A 83 0.88 -0.24 4.99
C LEU A 83 0.22 1.13 5.11
N GLY A 84 -0.93 1.30 4.47
CA GLY A 84 -1.66 2.55 4.42
C GLY A 84 -2.33 2.90 5.75
N CYS A 85 -2.64 4.18 5.89
CA CYS A 85 -3.34 4.75 7.05
C CYS A 85 -4.80 5.14 6.74
N GLY A 86 -5.35 4.65 5.64
CA GLY A 86 -6.74 4.92 5.23
C GLY A 86 -7.22 3.93 4.17
N ASN A 87 -8.53 3.66 4.17
CA ASN A 87 -9.23 2.98 3.09
C ASN A 87 -9.94 4.04 2.25
N PRO A 88 -9.53 4.29 0.99
CA PRO A 88 -10.15 5.33 0.17
C PRO A 88 -11.53 4.94 -0.36
N LEU A 89 -11.87 3.65 -0.38
CA LEU A 89 -13.08 3.15 -1.01
C LEU A 89 -14.39 3.68 -0.43
N PRO A 90 -14.54 3.87 0.89
CA PRO A 90 -15.77 4.42 1.45
C PRO A 90 -16.04 5.86 1.08
N VAL A 91 -14.99 6.63 0.70
CA VAL A 91 -15.09 8.05 0.38
C VAL A 91 -14.99 8.33 -1.12
N ALA A 92 -14.51 7.38 -1.91
CA ALA A 92 -14.40 7.52 -3.37
C ALA A 92 -15.70 7.06 -4.06
N ASP A 93 -16.43 8.00 -4.67
CA ASP A 93 -17.60 7.69 -5.50
C ASP A 93 -17.16 7.27 -6.92
N LEU A 94 -16.54 6.08 -7.01
CA LEU A 94 -16.06 5.54 -8.27
C LEU A 94 -17.20 4.93 -9.08
N ARG A 95 -17.28 5.31 -10.36
CA ARG A 95 -18.31 4.87 -11.31
C ARG A 95 -17.75 3.95 -12.36
N GLU A 96 -18.61 3.13 -12.93
CA GLU A 96 -18.24 2.26 -14.04
C GLU A 96 -17.73 3.08 -15.24
N GLY A 97 -16.62 2.62 -15.81
CA GLY A 97 -15.96 3.27 -16.94
C GLY A 97 -14.95 4.36 -16.59
N GLU A 98 -14.84 4.74 -15.33
CA GLU A 98 -13.88 5.78 -14.92
C GLU A 98 -12.43 5.31 -14.98
N ARG A 99 -11.52 6.30 -15.09
CA ARG A 99 -10.08 6.10 -14.96
C ARG A 99 -9.62 6.65 -13.62
N VAL A 100 -8.94 5.81 -12.85
CA VAL A 100 -8.49 6.13 -11.48
C VAL A 100 -6.97 6.11 -11.44
N LEU A 101 -6.37 7.08 -10.78
CA LEU A 101 -4.93 7.08 -10.48
C LEU A 101 -4.75 7.09 -8.96
N GLU A 102 -4.06 6.09 -8.47
CA GLU A 102 -3.64 6.01 -7.08
C GLU A 102 -2.18 6.40 -6.93
N LEU A 103 -1.90 7.29 -6.00
CA LEU A 103 -0.57 7.80 -5.69
C LEU A 103 -0.04 7.11 -4.44
N GLY A 104 1.08 6.36 -4.58
CA GLY A 104 1.61 5.53 -3.52
C GLY A 104 0.93 4.16 -3.44
N SER A 105 0.78 3.49 -4.58
CA SER A 105 -0.04 2.27 -4.70
C SER A 105 0.47 1.05 -3.93
N GLY A 106 1.72 1.08 -3.45
CA GLY A 106 2.30 -0.03 -2.70
C GLY A 106 2.12 -1.39 -3.38
N GLY A 107 1.64 -2.38 -2.62
CA GLY A 107 1.31 -3.73 -3.11
C GLY A 107 0.06 -3.83 -3.99
N GLY A 108 -0.62 -2.70 -4.27
CA GLY A 108 -1.69 -2.56 -5.25
C GLY A 108 -3.08 -2.90 -4.76
N ILE A 109 -3.34 -3.00 -3.45
CA ILE A 109 -4.67 -3.35 -2.93
C ILE A 109 -5.76 -2.39 -3.41
N ASP A 110 -5.56 -1.07 -3.24
CA ASP A 110 -6.56 -0.06 -3.59
C ASP A 110 -6.73 0.07 -5.11
N VAL A 111 -5.67 -0.14 -5.88
CA VAL A 111 -5.74 -0.21 -7.35
C VAL A 111 -6.62 -1.37 -7.81
N LEU A 112 -6.47 -2.54 -7.20
CA LEU A 112 -7.28 -3.72 -7.52
C LEU A 112 -8.74 -3.52 -7.14
N LEU A 113 -9.00 -2.93 -5.98
CA LEU A 113 -10.35 -2.59 -5.53
C LEU A 113 -11.00 -1.53 -6.41
N SER A 114 -10.25 -0.49 -6.79
CA SER A 114 -10.69 0.53 -7.74
C SER A 114 -11.02 -0.06 -9.10
N ALA A 115 -10.16 -0.95 -9.62
CA ALA A 115 -10.37 -1.63 -10.89
C ALA A 115 -11.66 -2.47 -10.91
N ARG A 116 -12.00 -3.13 -9.80
CA ARG A 116 -13.28 -3.84 -9.65
C ARG A 116 -14.47 -2.88 -9.69
N ARG A 117 -14.38 -1.73 -9.02
CA ARG A 117 -15.46 -0.75 -8.96
C ARG A 117 -15.71 -0.07 -10.29
N VAL A 118 -14.65 0.31 -11.02
CA VAL A 118 -14.80 0.96 -12.33
C VAL A 118 -15.17 -0.03 -13.43
N GLY A 119 -15.11 -1.34 -13.14
CA GLY A 119 -15.53 -2.38 -14.06
C GLY A 119 -14.66 -2.54 -15.31
N PRO A 120 -15.07 -3.42 -16.24
CA PRO A 120 -14.25 -3.79 -17.40
C PRO A 120 -14.05 -2.69 -18.42
N THR A 121 -14.85 -1.63 -18.38
CA THR A 121 -14.75 -0.45 -19.25
C THR A 121 -13.94 0.68 -18.64
N GLY A 122 -13.68 0.62 -17.33
CA GLY A 122 -12.82 1.52 -16.59
C GLY A 122 -11.39 1.01 -16.46
N PHE A 123 -10.52 1.83 -15.89
CA PHE A 123 -9.10 1.49 -15.75
C PHE A 123 -8.51 2.09 -14.47
N ALA A 124 -7.66 1.33 -13.75
CA ALA A 124 -6.99 1.82 -12.56
C ALA A 124 -5.46 1.82 -12.74
N TYR A 125 -4.84 2.94 -12.39
CA TYR A 125 -3.40 3.12 -12.43
C TYR A 125 -2.86 3.23 -11.01
N GLY A 126 -1.74 2.54 -10.75
CA GLY A 126 -0.98 2.68 -9.51
C GLY A 126 0.37 3.32 -9.77
N LEU A 127 0.69 4.40 -9.06
CA LEU A 127 2.00 5.02 -9.08
C LEU A 127 2.73 4.72 -7.78
N ASP A 128 3.95 4.19 -7.87
CA ASP A 128 4.81 4.00 -6.70
C ASP A 128 6.28 4.27 -7.06
N MET A 129 7.09 4.67 -6.08
CA MET A 129 8.52 4.93 -6.29
C MET A 129 9.40 3.70 -6.09
N THR A 130 8.84 2.61 -5.54
CA THR A 130 9.55 1.42 -5.09
C THR A 130 9.40 0.29 -6.10
N ASP A 131 10.50 -0.22 -6.65
CA ASP A 131 10.48 -1.30 -7.65
C ASP A 131 9.91 -2.61 -7.07
N GLU A 132 10.24 -2.91 -5.83
CA GLU A 132 9.80 -4.10 -5.11
C GLU A 132 8.28 -4.09 -4.88
N MET A 133 7.72 -2.94 -4.48
CA MET A 133 6.26 -2.77 -4.35
C MET A 133 5.56 -2.91 -5.69
N LEU A 134 6.07 -2.28 -6.75
CA LEU A 134 5.51 -2.41 -8.10
C LEU A 134 5.59 -3.85 -8.63
N SER A 135 6.66 -4.57 -8.32
CA SER A 135 6.79 -5.98 -8.67
C SER A 135 5.72 -6.83 -7.98
N LEU A 136 5.54 -6.61 -6.67
CA LEU A 136 4.50 -7.26 -5.88
C LEU A 136 3.10 -6.92 -6.39
N ALA A 137 2.83 -5.64 -6.67
CA ALA A 137 1.54 -5.17 -7.18
C ALA A 137 1.18 -5.85 -8.54
N ARG A 138 2.15 -5.97 -9.45
CA ARG A 138 1.95 -6.68 -10.72
C ARG A 138 1.68 -8.17 -10.51
N ALA A 139 2.38 -8.81 -9.59
CA ALA A 139 2.14 -10.21 -9.25
C ALA A 139 0.73 -10.40 -8.65
N ASN A 140 0.31 -9.49 -7.77
CA ASN A 140 -1.03 -9.49 -7.19
C ASN A 140 -2.12 -9.27 -8.25
N ALA A 141 -1.91 -8.36 -9.20
CA ALA A 141 -2.83 -8.14 -10.31
C ALA A 141 -3.00 -9.40 -11.18
N ALA A 142 -1.90 -10.07 -11.47
CA ALA A 142 -1.92 -11.32 -12.23
C ALA A 142 -2.67 -12.43 -11.46
N LYS A 143 -2.45 -12.57 -10.15
CA LYS A 143 -3.17 -13.53 -9.29
C LYS A 143 -4.67 -13.22 -9.21
N ALA A 144 -5.03 -11.93 -9.13
CA ALA A 144 -6.42 -11.48 -9.11
C ALA A 144 -7.10 -11.54 -10.48
N GLY A 145 -6.37 -11.81 -11.56
CA GLY A 145 -6.90 -11.79 -12.92
C GLY A 145 -7.33 -10.40 -13.39
N ALA A 146 -6.80 -9.34 -12.78
CA ALA A 146 -7.13 -7.97 -13.13
C ALA A 146 -6.43 -7.54 -14.44
N ASN A 147 -7.22 -7.26 -15.48
CA ASN A 147 -6.72 -6.88 -16.80
C ASN A 147 -6.83 -5.38 -17.09
N ASN A 148 -7.51 -4.63 -16.23
CA ASN A 148 -7.75 -3.20 -16.34
C ASN A 148 -6.94 -2.40 -15.30
N VAL A 149 -5.68 -2.80 -15.09
CA VAL A 149 -4.74 -2.13 -14.18
C VAL A 149 -3.38 -1.93 -14.83
N GLU A 150 -2.70 -0.86 -14.46
CA GLU A 150 -1.30 -0.61 -14.83
C GLU A 150 -0.54 -0.03 -13.64
N PHE A 151 0.68 -0.51 -13.40
CA PHE A 151 1.56 -0.02 -12.35
C PHE A 151 2.79 0.68 -12.94
N VAL A 152 2.98 1.93 -12.54
CA VAL A 152 3.97 2.85 -13.09
C VAL A 152 4.92 3.32 -12.00
N LYS A 153 6.23 3.31 -12.33
CA LYS A 153 7.23 3.89 -11.43
C LYS A 153 7.24 5.39 -11.52
N GLY A 154 7.13 6.06 -10.38
CA GLY A 154 7.21 7.51 -10.30
C GLY A 154 7.17 8.01 -8.87
N GLN A 155 7.40 9.30 -8.72
CA GLN A 155 7.29 10.02 -7.46
C GLN A 155 6.01 10.85 -7.48
N ILE A 156 5.34 10.96 -6.33
CA ILE A 156 4.05 11.67 -6.18
C ILE A 156 4.20 13.16 -6.57
N GLU A 157 5.36 13.76 -6.30
CA GLU A 157 5.64 15.16 -6.63
C GLU A 157 6.01 15.37 -8.09
N GLY A 158 6.24 14.28 -8.84
CA GLY A 158 6.42 14.33 -10.29
C GLY A 158 5.09 14.60 -10.97
N HIS A 159 5.14 15.23 -12.16
CA HIS A 159 3.95 15.30 -12.99
C HIS A 159 3.55 13.87 -13.38
N PRO A 160 2.29 13.49 -13.17
CA PRO A 160 1.83 12.20 -13.70
C PRO A 160 2.10 12.19 -15.21
N PRO A 161 2.56 11.05 -15.77
CA PRO A 161 2.71 10.93 -17.20
C PRO A 161 1.45 11.39 -17.92
N ALA A 162 1.60 12.11 -19.06
CA ALA A 162 0.48 12.73 -19.79
C ALA A 162 -0.66 11.74 -20.14
N ARG A 163 -0.38 10.43 -20.13
CA ARG A 163 -1.37 9.36 -20.36
C ARG A 163 -2.44 9.21 -19.26
N PHE A 164 -2.27 9.90 -18.12
CA PHE A 164 -3.26 9.87 -17.03
C PHE A 164 -4.19 11.10 -17.06
N VAL A 165 -3.94 12.05 -17.95
CA VAL A 165 -4.63 13.34 -18.01
C VAL A 165 -5.20 13.49 -19.43
N ASP A 166 -6.29 12.81 -19.75
CA ASP A 166 -7.13 13.05 -20.93
C ASP A 166 -8.47 13.67 -20.51
#